data_00bef2c538ded200615e7490099a23f1
#
_entry.id   00bef2c538ded200615e7490099a23f1
#
_cell.length_a   1.000
_cell.length_b   1.000
_cell.length_c   1.000
_cell.angle_alpha   90.00
_cell.angle_beta   90.00
_cell.angle_gamma   90.00
#
_symmetry.space_group_name_H-M   'P 1'
#
loop_
_entity.id
_entity.type
_entity.pdbx_description
1 polymer ?
#
loop_
_entity_poly.entity_id
_entity_poly.type
_entity_poly.pdbx_seq_one_letter_code
_entity_poly.pdbx_strand_id
1 'polypeptide(L)'
;MAQVSSQEFERLPLRVHTFLAGVSLHDVWSVDLPHWRTGVTLDEFLRTANNCLFTPSRLVRMLLDIRFFVGRFFGWDHEPAATAWKTFATRLTDDDHSRSLAAAGTRDGFFRVVYRFENEQLVELINRTVHAAALSALVETATAYRFYLGVYVRSVSRFTLFYMALIDPFRKLIVYPSLLRSVRARWNQAFGSN
;
A
#
# COMPACT_ATOMS: atom_id res chain seq x y z
N MET A 1 -12.41 7.06 -8.99
CA MET A 1 -11.60 7.08 -7.77
C MET A 1 -12.47 7.56 -6.63
N ALA A 2 -12.57 6.78 -5.57
CA ALA A 2 -13.40 7.09 -4.42
C ALA A 2 -12.74 6.57 -3.14
N GLN A 3 -13.02 7.25 -2.03
CA GLN A 3 -12.77 6.69 -0.71
C GLN A 3 -13.82 5.63 -0.46
N VAL A 4 -13.41 4.48 0.06
CA VAL A 4 -14.27 3.32 0.34
C VAL A 4 -14.54 3.26 1.83
N SER A 5 -15.76 2.89 2.22
CA SER A 5 -16.07 2.67 3.64
C SER A 5 -15.34 1.44 4.18
N SER A 6 -14.94 1.47 5.46
CA SER A 6 -14.31 0.31 6.10
C SER A 6 -15.19 -0.93 6.02
N GLN A 7 -16.51 -0.77 6.20
CA GLN A 7 -17.47 -1.88 6.13
C GLN A 7 -17.54 -2.54 4.74
N GLU A 8 -17.48 -1.76 3.65
CA GLU A 8 -17.44 -2.31 2.29
C GLU A 8 -16.13 -3.07 2.06
N PHE A 9 -15.03 -2.48 2.49
CA PHE A 9 -13.71 -3.07 2.34
C PHE A 9 -13.54 -4.37 3.13
N GLU A 10 -14.00 -4.42 4.38
CA GLU A 10 -13.92 -5.60 5.25
C GLU A 10 -14.72 -6.81 4.75
N ARG A 11 -15.70 -6.60 3.86
CA ARG A 11 -16.46 -7.69 3.20
C ARG A 11 -15.69 -8.40 2.10
N LEU A 12 -14.60 -7.82 1.63
CA LEU A 12 -13.78 -8.44 0.58
C LEU A 12 -13.03 -9.65 1.15
N PRO A 13 -12.92 -10.74 0.37
CA PRO A 13 -12.23 -11.96 0.82
C PRO A 13 -10.70 -11.80 0.77
N LEU A 14 -10.17 -10.82 1.52
CA LEU A 14 -8.75 -10.50 1.56
C LEU A 14 -8.10 -11.03 2.84
N ARG A 15 -6.90 -11.57 2.70
CA ARG A 15 -6.11 -12.10 3.83
C ARG A 15 -5.77 -11.01 4.85
N VAL A 16 -5.60 -9.78 4.40
CA VAL A 16 -5.23 -8.65 5.26
C VAL A 16 -6.16 -8.47 6.45
N HIS A 17 -7.46 -8.75 6.33
CA HIS A 17 -8.44 -8.54 7.40
C HIS A 17 -8.14 -9.39 8.63
N THR A 18 -7.76 -10.65 8.43
CA THR A 18 -7.35 -11.55 9.53
C THR A 18 -5.89 -11.33 9.92
N PHE A 19 -5.02 -11.03 8.95
CA PHE A 19 -3.60 -10.85 9.15
C PHE A 19 -3.27 -9.61 10.00
N LEU A 20 -3.93 -8.48 9.72
CA LEU A 20 -3.79 -7.22 10.47
C LEU A 20 -4.89 -7.03 11.53
N ALA A 21 -5.52 -8.11 12.00
CA ALA A 21 -6.47 -8.00 13.10
C ALA A 21 -5.84 -7.23 14.28
N GLY A 22 -6.58 -6.23 14.80
CA GLY A 22 -6.12 -5.33 15.86
C GLY A 22 -5.18 -4.20 15.42
N VAL A 23 -4.90 -4.05 14.12
CA VAL A 23 -4.21 -2.86 13.57
C VAL A 23 -5.25 -1.93 12.95
N SER A 24 -5.22 -0.66 13.32
CA SER A 24 -6.22 0.30 12.84
C SER A 24 -6.11 0.53 11.34
N LEU A 25 -7.20 0.27 10.62
CA LEU A 25 -7.37 0.72 9.25
C LEU A 25 -7.56 2.24 9.25
N HIS A 26 -6.63 2.98 8.62
CA HIS A 26 -6.66 4.44 8.61
C HIS A 26 -7.57 4.97 7.50
N ASP A 27 -7.38 4.48 6.29
CA ASP A 27 -8.25 4.79 5.15
C ASP A 27 -8.12 3.74 4.03
N VAL A 28 -9.13 3.72 3.15
CA VAL A 28 -9.16 2.89 1.94
C VAL A 28 -9.61 3.73 0.77
N TRP A 29 -8.93 3.55 -0.34
CA TRP A 29 -9.24 4.20 -1.61
C TRP A 29 -9.32 3.18 -2.72
N SER A 30 -10.17 3.44 -3.71
CA SER A 30 -10.30 2.56 -4.87
C SER A 30 -10.33 3.31 -6.19
N VAL A 31 -9.98 2.58 -7.25
CA VAL A 31 -10.14 3.00 -8.64
C VAL A 31 -10.64 1.83 -9.46
N ASP A 32 -11.67 2.09 -10.28
CA ASP A 32 -12.15 1.11 -11.26
C ASP A 32 -11.24 1.13 -12.48
N LEU A 33 -10.88 -0.07 -12.93
CA LEU A 33 -10.02 -0.34 -14.06
C LEU A 33 -10.84 -1.05 -15.14
N PRO A 34 -10.67 -0.70 -16.43
CA PRO A 34 -11.40 -1.34 -17.51
C PRO A 34 -11.18 -2.86 -17.55
N HIS A 35 -12.26 -3.59 -17.88
CA HIS A 35 -12.23 -5.05 -17.98
C HIS A 35 -11.76 -5.48 -19.38
N TRP A 36 -10.47 -5.30 -19.67
CA TRP A 36 -9.89 -5.66 -20.97
C TRP A 36 -9.74 -7.17 -21.17
N ARG A 37 -9.52 -7.91 -20.10
CA ARG A 37 -9.32 -9.36 -20.07
C ARG A 37 -9.79 -9.93 -18.73
N THR A 38 -10.34 -11.13 -18.72
CA THR A 38 -10.71 -11.89 -17.51
C THR A 38 -9.49 -12.55 -16.86
N GLY A 39 -9.55 -12.78 -15.56
CA GLY A 39 -8.56 -13.55 -14.80
C GLY A 39 -7.22 -12.86 -14.63
N VAL A 40 -7.15 -11.53 -14.75
CA VAL A 40 -5.92 -10.78 -14.46
C VAL A 40 -5.71 -10.72 -12.95
N THR A 41 -4.54 -11.15 -12.49
CA THR A 41 -4.16 -11.06 -11.08
C THR A 41 -3.35 -9.79 -10.77
N LEU A 42 -3.28 -9.40 -9.51
CA LEU A 42 -2.42 -8.30 -9.09
C LEU A 42 -0.95 -8.60 -9.35
N ASP A 43 -0.51 -9.83 -9.13
CA ASP A 43 0.89 -10.22 -9.38
C ASP A 43 1.26 -10.11 -10.86
N GLU A 44 0.37 -10.54 -11.76
CA GLU A 44 0.57 -10.36 -13.20
C GLU A 44 0.67 -8.88 -13.56
N PHE A 45 -0.23 -8.05 -13.02
CA PHE A 45 -0.20 -6.60 -13.24
C PHE A 45 1.10 -5.98 -12.71
N LEU A 46 1.53 -6.36 -11.50
CA LEU A 46 2.79 -5.89 -10.92
C LEU A 46 3.99 -6.24 -11.82
N ARG A 47 4.08 -7.49 -12.29
CA ARG A 47 5.17 -7.92 -13.19
C ARG A 47 5.16 -7.16 -14.50
N THR A 48 4.01 -7.01 -15.14
CA THR A 48 3.86 -6.25 -16.39
C THR A 48 4.24 -4.78 -16.21
N ALA A 49 3.96 -4.21 -15.05
CA ALA A 49 4.34 -2.84 -14.69
C ALA A 49 5.77 -2.73 -14.12
N ASN A 50 6.62 -3.75 -14.26
CA ASN A 50 7.98 -3.83 -13.70
C ASN A 50 8.01 -3.57 -12.18
N ASN A 51 7.02 -4.06 -11.45
CA ASN A 51 6.78 -3.80 -10.03
C ASN A 51 6.65 -2.31 -9.68
N CYS A 52 6.38 -1.45 -10.65
CA CYS A 52 6.27 0.00 -10.48
C CYS A 52 4.84 0.47 -10.78
N LEU A 53 3.92 0.29 -9.84
CA LEU A 53 2.53 0.79 -9.98
C LEU A 53 2.45 2.31 -9.84
N PHE A 54 3.40 2.91 -9.12
CA PHE A 54 3.34 4.29 -8.71
C PHE A 54 4.46 5.09 -9.34
N THR A 55 4.09 5.94 -10.29
CA THR A 55 5.00 6.98 -10.79
C THR A 55 4.66 8.28 -10.06
N PRO A 56 5.48 8.72 -9.10
CA PRO A 56 5.19 9.93 -8.34
C PRO A 56 5.19 11.14 -9.27
N SER A 57 4.11 11.92 -9.24
CA SER A 57 4.05 13.21 -9.94
C SER A 57 5.14 14.16 -9.37
N ARG A 58 5.46 15.23 -10.13
CA ARG A 58 6.45 16.23 -9.66
C ARG A 58 6.08 16.77 -8.28
N LEU A 59 4.78 17.02 -8.04
CA LEU A 59 4.29 17.52 -6.76
C LEU A 59 4.44 16.49 -5.64
N VAL A 60 4.11 15.21 -5.89
CA VAL A 60 4.32 14.14 -4.91
C VAL A 60 5.80 13.97 -4.60
N ARG A 61 6.67 14.08 -5.61
CA ARG A 61 8.11 13.99 -5.43
C ARG A 61 8.63 15.14 -4.56
N MET A 62 8.20 16.38 -4.84
CA MET A 62 8.51 17.54 -4.02
C MET A 62 8.05 17.38 -2.56
N LEU A 63 6.84 16.86 -2.32
CA LEU A 63 6.35 16.59 -0.97
C LEU A 63 7.18 15.54 -0.24
N LEU A 64 7.61 14.49 -0.95
CA LEU A 64 8.52 13.48 -0.41
C LEU A 64 9.90 14.08 -0.08
N ASP A 65 10.44 14.92 -0.96
CA ASP A 65 11.72 15.60 -0.73
C ASP A 65 11.66 16.51 0.50
N ILE A 66 10.58 17.29 0.64
CA ILE A 66 10.36 18.12 1.85
C ILE A 66 10.26 17.22 3.09
N ARG A 67 9.50 16.15 3.01
CA ARG A 67 9.34 15.19 4.14
C ARG A 67 10.69 14.58 4.53
N PHE A 68 11.50 14.14 3.55
CA PHE A 68 12.82 13.58 3.84
C PHE A 68 13.80 14.63 4.36
N PHE A 69 13.76 15.85 3.84
CA PHE A 69 14.58 16.95 4.37
C PHE A 69 14.25 17.23 5.84
N VAL A 70 12.97 17.39 6.16
CA VAL A 70 12.49 17.59 7.54
C VAL A 70 12.81 16.36 8.41
N GLY A 71 12.54 15.15 7.88
CA GLY A 71 12.79 13.89 8.57
C GLY A 71 14.27 13.70 8.93
N ARG A 72 15.17 14.10 8.04
CA ARG A 72 16.61 14.08 8.29
C ARG A 72 17.03 15.04 9.40
N PHE A 73 16.45 16.24 9.41
CA PHE A 73 16.75 17.25 10.44
C PHE A 73 16.29 16.80 11.83
N PHE A 74 15.12 16.15 11.93
CA PHE A 74 14.57 15.65 13.20
C PHE A 74 14.91 14.18 13.51
N GLY A 75 15.70 13.51 12.66
CA GLY A 75 16.05 12.10 12.85
C GLY A 75 14.86 11.13 12.76
N TRP A 76 13.82 11.49 12.01
CA TRP A 76 12.58 10.68 11.90
C TRP A 76 12.74 9.44 11.04
N ASP A 77 13.68 9.46 10.09
CA ASP A 77 13.87 8.40 9.09
C ASP A 77 14.80 7.27 9.56
N HIS A 78 15.34 7.37 10.78
CA HIS A 78 16.15 6.30 11.34
C HIS A 78 15.26 5.10 11.65
N GLU A 79 15.67 3.92 11.21
CA GLU A 79 15.06 2.67 11.66
C GLU A 79 15.21 2.60 13.19
N PRO A 80 14.13 2.28 13.93
CA PRO A 80 14.25 2.04 15.36
C PRO A 80 15.21 0.85 15.58
N ALA A 81 15.89 0.82 16.73
CA ALA A 81 16.73 -0.33 17.10
C ALA A 81 15.94 -1.62 16.85
N ALA A 82 16.59 -2.64 16.29
CA ALA A 82 15.96 -3.88 15.80
C ALA A 82 15.05 -4.59 16.83
N THR A 83 15.18 -4.24 18.11
CA THR A 83 14.40 -4.75 19.23
C THR A 83 13.13 -3.95 19.54
N ALA A 84 12.98 -2.73 19.00
CA ALA A 84 11.91 -1.82 19.41
C ALA A 84 10.54 -2.16 18.78
N TRP A 85 10.51 -2.66 17.55
CA TRP A 85 9.26 -2.93 16.82
C TRP A 85 9.36 -4.21 15.99
N LYS A 86 8.50 -5.18 16.29
CA LYS A 86 8.39 -6.39 15.47
C LYS A 86 7.71 -6.03 14.14
N THR A 87 8.36 -6.37 13.04
CA THR A 87 7.80 -6.33 11.68
C THR A 87 6.49 -7.12 11.60
N PHE A 88 5.56 -6.72 10.74
CA PHE A 88 4.36 -7.51 10.49
C PHE A 88 4.69 -8.88 9.90
N ALA A 89 5.81 -9.02 9.20
CA ALA A 89 6.26 -10.30 8.66
C ALA A 89 6.38 -11.41 9.73
N THR A 90 6.59 -11.06 11.01
CA THR A 90 6.60 -12.06 12.11
C THR A 90 5.25 -12.69 12.41
N ARG A 91 4.16 -12.20 11.81
CA ARG A 91 2.81 -12.76 11.91
C ARG A 91 2.49 -13.77 10.80
N LEU A 92 3.38 -13.91 9.80
CA LEU A 92 3.18 -14.86 8.71
C LEU A 92 3.20 -16.28 9.25
N THR A 93 2.23 -17.06 8.82
CA THR A 93 2.20 -18.51 9.05
C THR A 93 3.06 -19.22 7.99
N ASP A 94 3.37 -20.50 8.20
CA ASP A 94 4.07 -21.30 7.18
C ASP A 94 3.28 -21.39 5.87
N ASP A 95 1.94 -21.42 5.96
CA ASP A 95 1.06 -21.37 4.78
C ASP A 95 1.19 -20.02 4.06
N ASP A 96 1.19 -18.89 4.78
CA ASP A 96 1.39 -17.56 4.20
C ASP A 96 2.76 -17.48 3.49
N HIS A 97 3.82 -18.04 4.10
CA HIS A 97 5.16 -18.09 3.51
C HIS A 97 5.19 -18.93 2.22
N SER A 98 4.54 -20.09 2.23
CA SER A 98 4.51 -20.99 1.07
C SER A 98 3.72 -20.43 -0.12
N ARG A 99 2.67 -19.63 0.16
CA ARG A 99 1.80 -19.00 -0.85
C ARG A 99 2.33 -17.67 -1.36
N SER A 100 3.26 -17.06 -0.65
CA SER A 100 3.76 -15.74 -1.03
C SER A 100 4.66 -15.79 -2.25
N LEU A 101 4.31 -15.03 -3.29
CA LEU A 101 5.04 -14.91 -4.55
C LEU A 101 6.28 -13.99 -4.43
N ALA A 102 6.49 -13.36 -3.29
CA ALA A 102 7.67 -12.58 -2.98
C ALA A 102 8.14 -12.87 -1.55
N ALA A 103 9.44 -12.92 -1.36
CA ALA A 103 10.01 -13.16 -0.03
C ALA A 103 9.73 -11.97 0.90
N ALA A 104 9.35 -12.27 2.15
CA ALA A 104 9.18 -11.26 3.18
C ALA A 104 10.48 -10.47 3.40
N GLY A 105 10.38 -9.15 3.56
CA GLY A 105 11.51 -8.25 3.70
C GLY A 105 12.11 -7.76 2.37
N THR A 106 11.67 -8.28 1.21
CA THR A 106 12.07 -7.75 -0.11
C THR A 106 11.75 -6.25 -0.18
N ARG A 107 12.72 -5.46 -0.65
CA ARG A 107 12.53 -4.01 -0.81
C ARG A 107 11.66 -3.68 -2.01
N ASP A 108 10.68 -2.82 -1.78
CA ASP A 108 9.81 -2.21 -2.78
C ASP A 108 9.83 -0.68 -2.57
N GLY A 109 10.79 -0.01 -3.17
CA GLY A 109 11.07 1.40 -2.93
C GLY A 109 11.45 1.67 -1.47
N PHE A 110 10.62 2.44 -0.77
CA PHE A 110 10.78 2.76 0.66
C PHE A 110 10.14 1.73 1.59
N PHE A 111 9.40 0.79 1.02
CA PHE A 111 8.66 -0.23 1.74
C PHE A 111 9.43 -1.55 1.74
N ARG A 112 9.00 -2.44 2.63
CA ARG A 112 9.38 -3.86 2.64
C ARG A 112 8.14 -4.70 2.41
N VAL A 113 8.22 -5.66 1.52
CA VAL A 113 7.13 -6.61 1.27
C VAL A 113 6.93 -7.46 2.52
N VAL A 114 5.71 -7.54 3.01
CA VAL A 114 5.30 -8.49 4.05
C VAL A 114 4.91 -9.80 3.38
N TYR A 115 3.98 -9.75 2.45
CA TYR A 115 3.61 -10.86 1.55
C TYR A 115 3.10 -10.33 0.21
N ARG A 116 3.13 -11.18 -0.80
CA ARG A 116 2.48 -10.96 -2.09
C ARG A 116 1.74 -12.23 -2.49
N PHE A 117 0.43 -12.17 -2.58
CA PHE A 117 -0.41 -13.22 -3.16
C PHE A 117 -0.86 -12.82 -4.56
N GLU A 118 -1.62 -13.69 -5.22
CA GLU A 118 -2.10 -13.43 -6.59
C GLU A 118 -2.86 -12.10 -6.70
N ASN A 119 -3.76 -11.79 -5.74
CA ASN A 119 -4.67 -10.66 -5.81
C ASN A 119 -4.47 -9.61 -4.72
N GLU A 120 -3.50 -9.80 -3.83
CA GLU A 120 -3.17 -8.78 -2.82
C GLU A 120 -1.67 -8.78 -2.48
N GLN A 121 -1.14 -7.59 -2.22
CA GLN A 121 0.20 -7.38 -1.69
C GLN A 121 0.15 -6.46 -0.48
N LEU A 122 0.79 -6.88 0.59
CA LEU A 122 1.00 -6.06 1.78
C LEU A 122 2.47 -5.65 1.85
N VAL A 123 2.71 -4.35 1.99
CA VAL A 123 4.03 -3.78 2.25
C VAL A 123 4.02 -2.99 3.54
N GLU A 124 5.15 -2.89 4.22
CA GLU A 124 5.28 -2.13 5.46
C GLU A 124 6.39 -1.09 5.40
N LEU A 125 6.24 -0.03 6.18
CA LEU A 125 7.23 0.99 6.46
C LEU A 125 7.35 1.16 7.96
N ILE A 126 8.56 0.95 8.49
CA ILE A 126 8.85 1.11 9.91
C ILE A 126 9.89 2.21 10.06
N ASN A 127 9.55 3.25 10.79
CA ASN A 127 10.49 4.27 11.23
C ASN A 127 10.10 4.80 12.63
N ARG A 128 10.87 5.76 13.16
CA ARG A 128 10.64 6.30 14.52
C ARG A 128 9.29 7.01 14.69
N THR A 129 8.64 7.42 13.59
CA THR A 129 7.40 8.20 13.63
C THR A 129 6.16 7.36 13.40
N VAL A 130 6.28 6.28 12.61
CA VAL A 130 5.13 5.47 12.22
C VAL A 130 5.55 4.03 11.89
N HIS A 131 4.69 3.08 12.24
CA HIS A 131 4.68 1.75 11.66
C HIS A 131 3.41 1.63 10.81
N ALA A 132 3.57 1.79 9.52
CA ALA A 132 2.47 1.75 8.55
C ALA A 132 2.56 0.50 7.68
N ALA A 133 1.40 -0.03 7.29
CA ALA A 133 1.31 -1.00 6.23
C ALA A 133 0.39 -0.46 5.11
N ALA A 134 0.77 -0.71 3.87
CA ALA A 134 -0.02 -0.39 2.70
C ALA A 134 -0.40 -1.68 1.98
N LEU A 135 -1.70 -1.87 1.80
CA LEU A 135 -2.27 -2.95 1.01
C LEU A 135 -2.57 -2.47 -0.40
N SER A 136 -2.14 -3.23 -1.38
CA SER A 136 -2.63 -3.16 -2.75
C SER A 136 -3.43 -4.43 -3.01
N ALA A 137 -4.68 -4.31 -3.48
CA ALA A 137 -5.51 -5.46 -3.83
C ALA A 137 -6.24 -5.23 -5.15
N LEU A 138 -6.42 -6.28 -5.94
CA LEU A 138 -7.15 -6.27 -7.19
C LEU A 138 -8.30 -7.26 -7.10
N VAL A 139 -9.52 -6.75 -7.32
CA VAL A 139 -10.74 -7.55 -7.26
C VAL A 139 -11.45 -7.45 -8.60
N GLU A 140 -11.72 -8.59 -9.21
CA GLU A 140 -12.52 -8.69 -10.42
C GLU A 140 -14.00 -8.59 -10.07
N THR A 141 -14.74 -7.76 -10.80
CA THR A 141 -16.19 -7.62 -10.72
C THR A 141 -16.80 -8.00 -12.07
N ALA A 142 -18.11 -8.07 -12.16
CA ALA A 142 -18.81 -8.45 -13.41
C ALA A 142 -18.47 -7.51 -14.61
N THR A 143 -18.13 -6.26 -14.36
CA THR A 143 -17.97 -5.23 -15.41
C THR A 143 -16.62 -4.53 -15.41
N ALA A 144 -15.82 -4.69 -14.36
CA ALA A 144 -14.55 -3.97 -14.17
C ALA A 144 -13.63 -4.75 -13.24
N TYR A 145 -12.37 -4.36 -13.21
CA TYR A 145 -11.49 -4.62 -12.07
C TYR A 145 -11.55 -3.43 -11.13
N ARG A 146 -11.47 -3.70 -9.82
CA ARG A 146 -11.33 -2.64 -8.84
C ARG A 146 -10.04 -2.82 -8.07
N PHE A 147 -9.17 -1.82 -8.19
CA PHE A 147 -7.95 -1.76 -7.39
C PHE A 147 -8.22 -1.02 -6.09
N TYR A 148 -7.79 -1.61 -4.99
CA TYR A 148 -7.88 -1.05 -3.65
C TYR A 148 -6.50 -0.70 -3.12
N LEU A 149 -6.42 0.46 -2.46
CA LEU A 149 -5.27 0.89 -1.68
C LEU A 149 -5.75 1.09 -0.23
N GLY A 150 -5.39 0.18 0.65
CA GLY A 150 -5.68 0.27 2.09
C GLY A 150 -4.45 0.70 2.86
N VAL A 151 -4.62 1.61 3.83
CA VAL A 151 -3.52 2.06 4.69
C VAL A 151 -3.85 1.75 6.14
N TYR A 152 -2.98 0.98 6.76
CA TYR A 152 -3.04 0.62 8.17
C TYR A 152 -1.94 1.34 8.93
N VAL A 153 -2.27 1.82 10.11
CA VAL A 153 -1.32 2.56 10.94
C VAL A 153 -1.32 2.01 12.35
N ARG A 154 -0.15 1.56 12.79
CA ARG A 154 0.11 1.25 14.19
C ARG A 154 0.72 2.47 14.85
N SER A 155 0.05 3.01 15.84
CA SER A 155 0.61 4.11 16.62
C SER A 155 1.83 3.62 17.39
N VAL A 156 2.96 4.25 17.17
CA VAL A 156 4.23 3.96 17.87
C VAL A 156 4.51 4.98 18.98
N SER A 157 3.85 6.15 18.91
CA SER A 157 3.95 7.20 19.92
C SER A 157 2.77 8.16 19.80
N ARG A 158 2.59 9.06 20.80
CA ARG A 158 1.61 10.15 20.70
C ARG A 158 1.90 11.09 19.52
N PHE A 159 3.15 11.18 19.11
CA PHE A 159 3.57 11.95 17.95
C PHE A 159 3.02 11.36 16.63
N THR A 160 2.80 10.05 16.55
CA THR A 160 2.22 9.40 15.36
C THR A 160 0.87 10.02 14.98
N LEU A 161 0.00 10.26 15.96
CA LEU A 161 -1.34 10.84 15.72
C LEU A 161 -1.23 12.27 15.17
N PHE A 162 -0.37 13.09 15.76
CA PHE A 162 -0.13 14.46 15.30
C PHE A 162 0.47 14.46 13.87
N TYR A 163 1.47 13.62 13.64
CA TYR A 163 2.10 13.47 12.33
C TYR A 163 1.09 13.04 11.27
N MET A 164 0.26 12.03 11.57
CA MET A 164 -0.77 11.56 10.64
C MET A 164 -1.79 12.65 10.32
N ALA A 165 -2.27 13.38 11.34
CA ALA A 165 -3.20 14.49 11.13
C ALA A 165 -2.60 15.61 10.25
N LEU A 166 -1.32 15.90 10.41
CA LEU A 166 -0.60 16.90 9.61
C LEU A 166 -0.47 16.51 8.14
N ILE A 167 -0.18 15.23 7.85
CA ILE A 167 0.05 14.77 6.49
C ILE A 167 -1.23 14.34 5.76
N ASP A 168 -2.32 14.09 6.49
CA ASP A 168 -3.58 13.57 5.92
C ASP A 168 -4.17 14.43 4.80
N PRO A 169 -4.24 15.76 4.91
CA PRO A 169 -4.74 16.59 3.81
C PRO A 169 -3.94 16.39 2.51
N PHE A 170 -2.61 16.32 2.62
CA PHE A 170 -1.74 16.10 1.46
C PHE A 170 -1.90 14.70 0.89
N ARG A 171 -2.04 13.68 1.74
CA ARG A 171 -2.28 12.31 1.30
C ARG A 171 -3.58 12.21 0.54
N LYS A 172 -4.69 12.73 1.11
CA LYS A 172 -6.03 12.62 0.54
C LYS A 172 -6.21 13.46 -0.74
N LEU A 173 -5.68 14.68 -0.78
CA LEU A 173 -5.89 15.59 -1.90
C LEU A 173 -4.88 15.44 -3.04
N ILE A 174 -3.66 14.99 -2.74
CA ILE A 174 -2.57 14.98 -3.71
C ILE A 174 -2.03 13.57 -3.95
N VAL A 175 -1.62 12.87 -2.88
CA VAL A 175 -0.88 11.61 -3.02
C VAL A 175 -1.78 10.51 -3.57
N TYR A 176 -2.91 10.22 -2.92
CA TYR A 176 -3.80 9.14 -3.35
C TYR A 176 -4.40 9.36 -4.74
N PRO A 177 -4.92 10.55 -5.09
CA PRO A 177 -5.38 10.79 -6.46
C PRO A 177 -4.27 10.63 -7.50
N SER A 178 -3.04 11.02 -7.18
CA SER A 178 -1.89 10.84 -8.07
C SER A 178 -1.52 9.37 -8.24
N LEU A 179 -1.48 8.60 -7.14
CA LEU A 179 -1.18 7.17 -7.14
C LEU A 179 -2.23 6.39 -7.95
N LEU A 180 -3.51 6.59 -7.66
CA LEU A 180 -4.59 5.86 -8.33
C LEU A 180 -4.70 6.21 -9.82
N ARG A 181 -4.39 7.45 -10.21
CA ARG A 181 -4.27 7.81 -11.64
C ARG A 181 -3.10 7.09 -12.30
N SER A 182 -1.99 6.97 -11.60
CA SER A 182 -0.82 6.22 -12.08
C SER A 182 -1.15 4.74 -12.27
N VAL A 183 -1.84 4.11 -11.30
CA VAL A 183 -2.31 2.73 -11.40
C VAL A 183 -3.19 2.54 -12.64
N ARG A 184 -4.18 3.42 -12.85
CA ARG A 184 -5.07 3.33 -14.03
C ARG A 184 -4.31 3.53 -15.35
N ALA A 185 -3.36 4.46 -15.39
CA ALA A 185 -2.53 4.67 -16.59
C ALA A 185 -1.66 3.44 -16.89
N ARG A 186 -1.04 2.83 -15.86
CA ARG A 186 -0.26 1.60 -16.01
C ARG A 186 -1.12 0.40 -16.42
N TRP A 187 -2.33 0.29 -15.87
CA TRP A 187 -3.28 -0.73 -16.29
C TRP A 187 -3.62 -0.63 -17.77
N ASN A 188 -3.98 0.57 -18.23
CA ASN A 188 -4.29 0.81 -19.64
C ASN A 188 -3.06 0.53 -20.55
N GLN A 189 -1.87 0.88 -20.10
CA GLN A 189 -0.64 0.59 -20.84
C GLN A 189 -0.35 -0.92 -20.90
N ALA A 190 -0.62 -1.66 -19.82
CA ALA A 190 -0.34 -3.08 -19.74
C ALA A 190 -1.34 -3.94 -20.55
N PHE A 191 -2.63 -3.56 -20.53
CA PHE A 191 -3.70 -4.42 -21.03
C PHE A 191 -4.62 -3.75 -22.06
N GLY A 192 -4.56 -2.43 -22.23
CA GLY A 192 -5.45 -1.66 -23.12
C GLY A 192 -4.97 -1.56 -24.59
N SER A 193 -3.84 -2.17 -24.94
CA SER A 193 -3.30 -2.15 -26.31
C SER A 193 -3.75 -3.42 -27.04
N ASN A 194 -4.97 -3.42 -27.55
CA ASN A 194 -5.44 -4.32 -28.61
C ASN A 194 -6.21 -3.49 -29.62
#